data_e1ee55ba32cb28c170411ef9332f6c30
#
_entry.id   e1ee55ba32cb28c170411ef9332f6c30
#
_cell.length_a   1.000
_cell.length_b   1.000
_cell.length_c   1.000
_cell.angle_alpha   90.00
_cell.angle_beta   90.00
_cell.angle_gamma   90.00
#
_symmetry.space_group_name_H-M   'P 1'
#
loop_
_entity.id
_entity.type
_entity.pdbx_description
1 polymer ?
#
loop_
_entity_poly.entity_id
_entity_poly.type
_entity_poly.pdbx_seq_one_letter_code
_entity_poly.pdbx_strand_id
1 'polypeptide(L)'
;MKVKAALKEQAKSLLVPVLFLLAIGIVALTVSLIPEEEETAEVIPVSKYEGNGGELVLENDSVKFVLDAETTQFSVTQKDNGTVWYSNPQDADEDPVALPSDIENLKSTLLLTYSTINGVDTLYNNYKYSIAAKNYEIEQGTDFIKVHYSVGEMEKEFMIPKVITEERMLSFMEQMSKTDASNVGDSYKKYDINNLGKKDNREELLEQYPVLETEVIYVLRNGVKDNMKKKLEQYFADAGYTAEDYASDKELDLSESSSSKPVFNISVVYRLEGQDLLVSVPMNEIEYKEDYPLITVNVLPYFGAGTTNEEGYLLVPEGGGSIINFNNGKTAQSSYYSSLYGWDMAQGRDYLVHETRVYYGLFGISKGDSSMLCMLEDGASYAGINADISGRNNSYNFVSANYTLLHREQCDVADKYNGE
;
A
#
# COMPACT_ATOMS: atom_id res chain seq x y z
N MET A 1 17.02 45.91 -61.10
CA MET A 1 15.61 45.90 -60.61
C MET A 1 15.16 44.54 -60.11
N LYS A 2 15.51 43.41 -60.76
CA LYS A 2 15.07 42.06 -60.34
C LYS A 2 15.57 41.59 -58.94
N VAL A 3 16.79 41.95 -58.51
CA VAL A 3 17.36 41.53 -57.22
C VAL A 3 16.67 42.22 -56.04
N LYS A 4 16.27 43.51 -56.17
CA LYS A 4 15.50 44.22 -55.14
C LYS A 4 14.06 43.63 -54.93
N ALA A 5 13.47 43.09 -55.98
CA ALA A 5 12.14 42.44 -55.88
C ALA A 5 12.22 41.09 -55.20
N ALA A 6 13.24 40.29 -55.53
CA ALA A 6 13.46 38.99 -54.89
C ALA A 6 13.77 39.10 -53.37
N LEU A 7 14.59 40.10 -53.00
CA LEU A 7 14.88 40.41 -51.58
C LEU A 7 13.61 40.84 -50.79
N LYS A 8 12.69 41.53 -51.46
CA LYS A 8 11.46 42.03 -50.88
C LYS A 8 10.42 40.88 -50.69
N GLU A 9 10.42 39.89 -51.56
CA GLU A 9 9.62 38.68 -51.42
C GLU A 9 10.16 37.73 -50.34
N GLN A 10 11.48 37.54 -50.29
CA GLN A 10 12.11 36.77 -49.20
C GLN A 10 11.90 37.43 -47.83
N ALA A 11 11.96 38.75 -47.72
CA ALA A 11 11.66 39.47 -46.49
C ALA A 11 10.19 39.31 -46.06
N LYS A 12 9.26 39.24 -47.01
CA LYS A 12 7.84 38.98 -46.71
C LYS A 12 7.58 37.51 -46.25
N SER A 13 8.29 36.56 -46.83
CA SER A 13 8.12 35.12 -46.43
C SER A 13 8.73 34.82 -45.05
N LEU A 14 9.72 35.61 -44.60
CA LEU A 14 10.30 35.49 -43.28
C LEU A 14 9.52 36.27 -42.20
N LEU A 15 8.69 37.23 -42.60
CA LEU A 15 7.94 38.07 -41.66
C LEU A 15 6.94 37.29 -40.82
N VAL A 16 6.24 36.32 -41.42
CA VAL A 16 5.24 35.50 -40.74
C VAL A 16 5.87 34.59 -39.68
N PRO A 17 6.92 33.79 -39.96
CA PRO A 17 7.56 32.97 -38.93
C PRO A 17 8.23 33.80 -37.84
N VAL A 18 8.77 34.97 -38.15
CA VAL A 18 9.36 35.88 -37.14
C VAL A 18 8.29 36.44 -36.22
N LEU A 19 7.14 36.85 -36.75
CA LEU A 19 6.00 37.31 -35.95
C LEU A 19 5.42 36.18 -35.08
N PHE A 20 5.41 34.97 -35.61
CA PHE A 20 4.94 33.80 -34.83
C PHE A 20 5.88 33.45 -33.67
N LEU A 21 7.20 33.50 -33.91
CA LEU A 21 8.20 33.32 -32.85
C LEU A 21 8.15 34.42 -31.78
N LEU A 22 7.91 35.67 -32.22
CA LEU A 22 7.72 36.81 -31.32
C LEU A 22 6.44 36.64 -30.47
N ALA A 23 5.36 36.16 -31.06
CA ALA A 23 4.12 35.88 -30.33
C ALA A 23 4.30 34.76 -29.29
N ILE A 24 4.99 33.67 -29.63
CA ILE A 24 5.36 32.60 -28.71
C ILE A 24 6.25 33.15 -27.60
N GLY A 25 7.23 33.96 -27.91
CA GLY A 25 8.11 34.59 -26.92
C GLY A 25 7.35 35.50 -25.95
N ILE A 26 6.39 36.28 -26.45
CA ILE A 26 5.53 37.14 -25.62
C ILE A 26 4.62 36.26 -24.69
N VAL A 27 4.02 35.21 -25.24
CA VAL A 27 3.18 34.29 -24.41
C VAL A 27 4.03 33.60 -23.35
N ALA A 28 5.22 33.11 -23.69
CA ALA A 28 6.14 32.52 -22.73
C ALA A 28 6.56 33.51 -21.63
N LEU A 29 6.80 34.76 -22.00
CA LEU A 29 7.17 35.83 -21.06
C LEU A 29 5.98 36.21 -20.16
N THR A 30 4.76 36.26 -20.71
CA THR A 30 3.55 36.53 -19.91
C THR A 30 3.21 35.39 -18.94
N VAL A 31 3.43 34.15 -19.36
CA VAL A 31 3.25 32.98 -18.47
C VAL A 31 4.30 32.98 -17.35
N SER A 32 5.55 33.34 -17.65
CA SER A 32 6.59 33.41 -16.61
C SER A 32 6.49 34.64 -15.70
N LEU A 33 5.68 35.65 -16.05
CA LEU A 33 5.41 36.85 -15.24
C LEU A 33 4.08 36.73 -14.45
N ILE A 34 3.29 35.67 -14.66
CA ILE A 34 2.18 35.35 -13.75
C ILE A 34 2.89 34.93 -12.47
N PRO A 35 2.72 35.67 -11.35
CA PRO A 35 3.19 35.12 -10.06
C PRO A 35 2.48 33.76 -9.91
N GLU A 36 3.24 32.71 -9.66
CA GLU A 36 2.66 31.56 -8.97
C GLU A 36 2.08 32.16 -7.69
N GLU A 37 0.76 32.35 -7.63
CA GLU A 37 0.09 32.41 -6.36
C GLU A 37 0.51 31.10 -5.69
N GLU A 38 1.52 31.14 -4.80
CA GLU A 38 1.59 30.17 -3.75
C GLU A 38 0.21 30.25 -3.08
N GLU A 39 -0.69 29.36 -3.50
CA GLU A 39 -1.80 28.99 -2.63
C GLU A 39 -1.12 28.62 -1.32
N THR A 40 -1.12 29.56 -0.39
CA THR A 40 -0.87 29.24 1.01
C THR A 40 -1.98 28.27 1.32
N ALA A 41 -1.67 26.97 1.21
CA ALA A 41 -2.57 25.91 1.57
C ALA A 41 -3.04 26.28 2.98
N GLU A 42 -4.32 26.62 3.10
CA GLU A 42 -4.93 26.80 4.42
C GLU A 42 -4.53 25.56 5.19
N VAL A 43 -3.79 25.79 6.29
CA VAL A 43 -3.40 24.68 7.18
C VAL A 43 -4.70 24.19 7.80
N ILE A 44 -5.31 23.23 7.12
CA ILE A 44 -6.52 22.56 7.61
C ILE A 44 -6.10 21.90 8.92
N PRO A 45 -6.74 22.24 10.06
CA PRO A 45 -6.38 21.61 11.31
C PRO A 45 -6.66 20.10 11.19
N VAL A 46 -5.59 19.32 11.17
CA VAL A 46 -5.62 17.87 11.16
C VAL A 46 -5.53 17.41 12.61
N SER A 47 -6.52 16.67 13.07
CA SER A 47 -6.47 15.99 14.35
C SER A 47 -6.22 14.50 14.14
N LYS A 48 -5.21 13.97 14.82
CA LYS A 48 -5.01 12.54 14.93
C LYS A 48 -6.16 11.99 15.79
N TYR A 49 -6.84 10.95 15.29
CA TYR A 49 -7.90 10.31 16.05
C TYR A 49 -7.29 9.48 17.17
N GLU A 50 -7.53 9.88 18.42
CA GLU A 50 -7.05 9.19 19.62
C GLU A 50 -8.16 8.38 20.32
N GLY A 51 -9.30 8.16 19.66
CA GLY A 51 -10.47 7.50 20.24
C GLY A 51 -10.36 5.98 20.34
N ASN A 52 -11.08 5.42 21.30
CA ASN A 52 -11.28 3.98 21.45
C ASN A 52 -12.58 3.57 20.74
N GLY A 53 -12.56 3.52 19.42
CA GLY A 53 -13.74 3.24 18.61
C GLY A 53 -14.65 4.45 18.41
N GLY A 54 -15.64 4.32 17.54
CA GLY A 54 -16.60 5.35 17.21
C GLY A 54 -16.70 5.59 15.70
N GLU A 55 -17.58 6.50 15.34
CA GLU A 55 -17.85 6.83 13.95
C GLU A 55 -17.25 8.21 13.61
N LEU A 56 -16.57 8.27 12.46
CA LEU A 56 -16.10 9.51 11.86
C LEU A 56 -16.99 9.84 10.68
N VAL A 57 -17.44 11.09 10.61
CA VAL A 57 -18.46 11.50 9.65
C VAL A 57 -17.94 12.63 8.77
N LEU A 58 -18.11 12.46 7.46
CA LEU A 58 -18.12 13.55 6.48
C LEU A 58 -19.52 13.68 5.93
N GLU A 59 -20.03 14.88 5.84
CA GLU A 59 -21.40 15.11 5.43
C GLU A 59 -21.55 16.44 4.70
N ASN A 60 -22.26 16.41 3.57
CA ASN A 60 -22.67 17.60 2.83
C ASN A 60 -24.19 17.54 2.54
N ASP A 61 -24.70 18.42 1.70
CA ASP A 61 -26.14 18.47 1.38
C ASP A 61 -26.68 17.20 0.72
N SER A 62 -25.85 16.47 0.00
CA SER A 62 -26.25 15.34 -0.86
C SER A 62 -25.87 13.97 -0.30
N VAL A 63 -24.73 13.89 0.38
CA VAL A 63 -24.11 12.62 0.76
C VAL A 63 -23.68 12.66 2.22
N LYS A 64 -23.84 11.53 2.91
CA LYS A 64 -23.28 11.27 4.23
C LYS A 64 -22.36 10.06 4.15
N PHE A 65 -21.09 10.25 4.50
CA PHE A 65 -20.08 9.21 4.67
C PHE A 65 -19.85 8.97 6.16
N VAL A 66 -19.86 7.72 6.58
CA VAL A 66 -19.62 7.32 7.98
C VAL A 66 -18.59 6.20 7.99
N LEU A 67 -17.43 6.44 8.62
CA LEU A 67 -16.36 5.48 8.81
C LEU A 67 -16.35 4.98 10.24
N ASP A 68 -16.36 3.66 10.41
CA ASP A 68 -16.13 3.00 11.70
C ASP A 68 -14.63 3.01 12.00
N ALA A 69 -14.26 3.64 13.10
CA ALA A 69 -12.85 3.82 13.47
C ALA A 69 -12.15 2.52 13.93
N GLU A 70 -12.91 1.46 14.29
CA GLU A 70 -12.32 0.19 14.71
C GLU A 70 -12.01 -0.74 13.54
N THR A 71 -12.87 -0.73 12.52
CA THR A 71 -12.76 -1.62 11.36
C THR A 71 -12.25 -0.91 10.12
N THR A 72 -12.28 0.43 10.12
CA THR A 72 -12.05 1.31 8.97
C THR A 72 -12.97 1.05 7.77
N GLN A 73 -14.04 0.27 7.99
CA GLN A 73 -15.12 0.11 7.04
C GLN A 73 -16.03 1.33 7.09
N PHE A 74 -16.75 1.58 6.00
CA PHE A 74 -17.60 2.75 5.92
C PHE A 74 -18.92 2.48 5.20
N SER A 75 -19.84 3.41 5.38
CA SER A 75 -21.05 3.49 4.59
C SER A 75 -21.19 4.87 3.95
N VAL A 76 -21.85 4.89 2.78
CA VAL A 76 -22.19 6.11 2.05
C VAL A 76 -23.69 6.15 1.85
N THR A 77 -24.33 7.17 2.37
CA THR A 77 -25.78 7.36 2.24
C THR A 77 -26.08 8.50 1.28
N GLN A 78 -26.82 8.23 0.22
CA GLN A 78 -27.44 9.26 -0.62
C GLN A 78 -28.65 9.83 0.10
N LYS A 79 -28.67 11.13 0.35
CA LYS A 79 -29.70 11.76 1.17
C LYS A 79 -31.04 11.96 0.46
N ASP A 80 -31.02 12.02 -0.86
CA ASP A 80 -32.22 12.25 -1.70
C ASP A 80 -33.19 11.06 -1.71
N ASN A 81 -32.63 9.83 -1.65
CA ASN A 81 -33.40 8.58 -1.74
C ASN A 81 -33.15 7.61 -0.58
N GLY A 82 -32.20 7.91 0.32
CA GLY A 82 -31.87 7.10 1.48
C GLY A 82 -31.09 5.82 1.17
N THR A 83 -30.58 5.65 -0.07
CA THR A 83 -29.77 4.48 -0.43
C THR A 83 -28.45 4.49 0.32
N VAL A 84 -28.08 3.33 0.86
CA VAL A 84 -26.83 3.13 1.60
C VAL A 84 -25.94 2.13 0.85
N TRP A 85 -24.71 2.54 0.59
CA TRP A 85 -23.66 1.72 0.02
C TRP A 85 -22.60 1.41 1.09
N TYR A 86 -22.29 0.14 1.31
CA TYR A 86 -21.30 -0.30 2.28
C TYR A 86 -19.97 -0.62 1.60
N SER A 87 -18.86 -0.24 2.23
CA SER A 87 -17.51 -0.55 1.74
C SER A 87 -17.24 -2.05 1.66
N ASN A 88 -17.88 -2.82 2.54
CA ASN A 88 -17.69 -4.25 2.70
C ASN A 88 -19.03 -4.96 2.96
N PRO A 89 -19.14 -6.25 2.63
CA PRO A 89 -20.29 -7.07 3.01
C PRO A 89 -20.49 -7.08 4.53
N GLN A 90 -21.73 -6.87 4.98
CA GLN A 90 -22.04 -6.75 6.41
C GLN A 90 -22.05 -8.10 7.12
N ASP A 91 -22.34 -9.18 6.42
CA ASP A 91 -22.46 -10.58 6.88
C ASP A 91 -21.28 -11.45 6.40
N ALA A 92 -20.10 -10.84 6.20
CA ALA A 92 -18.92 -11.56 5.70
C ALA A 92 -18.51 -12.77 6.59
N ASP A 93 -18.70 -12.67 7.90
CA ASP A 93 -18.38 -13.76 8.83
C ASP A 93 -19.32 -14.96 8.73
N GLU A 94 -20.50 -14.78 8.14
CA GLU A 94 -21.53 -15.81 7.96
C GLU A 94 -21.56 -16.38 6.52
N ASP A 95 -20.60 -16.00 5.68
CA ASP A 95 -20.55 -16.44 4.28
C ASP A 95 -20.37 -17.98 4.21
N PRO A 96 -21.32 -18.71 3.59
CA PRO A 96 -21.28 -20.18 3.57
C PRO A 96 -20.29 -20.76 2.56
N VAL A 97 -19.72 -19.94 1.68
CA VAL A 97 -18.82 -20.33 0.58
C VAL A 97 -17.37 -19.97 0.90
N ALA A 98 -17.15 -18.80 1.53
CA ALA A 98 -15.83 -18.26 1.74
C ALA A 98 -14.97 -19.09 2.69
N LEU A 99 -13.71 -19.30 2.32
CA LEU A 99 -12.70 -19.83 3.22
C LEU A 99 -12.30 -18.75 4.26
N PRO A 100 -11.69 -19.12 5.39
CA PRO A 100 -11.27 -18.12 6.40
C PRO A 100 -10.42 -16.98 5.84
N SER A 101 -9.53 -17.26 4.89
CA SER A 101 -8.74 -16.23 4.20
C SER A 101 -9.59 -15.31 3.33
N ASP A 102 -10.64 -15.85 2.72
CA ASP A 102 -11.55 -15.06 1.87
C ASP A 102 -12.48 -14.20 2.73
N ILE A 103 -12.87 -14.66 3.92
CA ILE A 103 -13.60 -13.86 4.92
C ILE A 103 -12.72 -12.65 5.35
N GLU A 104 -11.43 -12.87 5.62
CA GLU A 104 -10.51 -11.78 5.93
C GLU A 104 -10.42 -10.76 4.77
N ASN A 105 -10.43 -11.24 3.53
CA ASN A 105 -10.45 -10.38 2.34
C ASN A 105 -11.76 -9.59 2.23
N LEU A 106 -12.92 -10.24 2.42
CA LEU A 106 -14.25 -9.59 2.42
C LEU A 106 -14.36 -8.46 3.43
N LYS A 107 -13.64 -8.56 4.55
CA LYS A 107 -13.59 -7.53 5.60
C LYS A 107 -12.58 -6.42 5.33
N SER A 108 -11.85 -6.48 4.22
CA SER A 108 -10.74 -5.58 3.89
C SER A 108 -11.15 -4.49 2.91
N THR A 109 -10.65 -3.29 3.13
CA THR A 109 -10.77 -2.13 2.21
C THR A 109 -9.59 -2.03 1.24
N LEU A 110 -8.49 -2.75 1.51
CA LEU A 110 -7.32 -2.85 0.66
C LEU A 110 -6.83 -4.29 0.57
N LEU A 111 -6.49 -4.73 -0.65
CA LEU A 111 -5.75 -5.96 -0.89
C LEU A 111 -4.43 -5.61 -1.60
N LEU A 112 -3.32 -6.08 -1.05
CA LEU A 112 -1.97 -5.79 -1.54
C LEU A 112 -1.33 -7.10 -2.02
N THR A 113 -0.86 -7.12 -3.27
CA THR A 113 -0.04 -8.24 -3.73
C THR A 113 1.41 -7.78 -3.83
N TYR A 114 2.31 -8.50 -3.20
CA TYR A 114 3.75 -8.26 -3.27
C TYR A 114 4.50 -9.50 -3.76
N SER A 115 5.71 -9.31 -4.24
CA SER A 115 6.59 -10.40 -4.62
C SER A 115 7.67 -10.63 -3.57
N THR A 116 7.97 -11.89 -3.30
CA THR A 116 9.15 -12.25 -2.54
C THR A 116 10.40 -12.27 -3.45
N ILE A 117 11.59 -12.29 -2.86
CA ILE A 117 12.86 -12.41 -3.59
C ILE A 117 12.91 -13.65 -4.50
N ASN A 118 12.16 -14.69 -4.17
CA ASN A 118 12.06 -15.90 -4.99
C ASN A 118 11.00 -15.78 -6.11
N GLY A 119 10.44 -14.62 -6.30
CA GLY A 119 9.43 -14.37 -7.32
C GLY A 119 8.05 -14.96 -7.02
N VAL A 120 7.73 -15.27 -5.77
CA VAL A 120 6.41 -15.77 -5.35
C VAL A 120 5.54 -14.61 -4.94
N ASP A 121 4.36 -14.47 -5.60
CA ASP A 121 3.37 -13.48 -5.23
C ASP A 121 2.60 -13.91 -4.00
N THR A 122 2.40 -12.96 -3.11
CA THR A 122 1.68 -13.16 -1.86
C THR A 122 0.68 -12.03 -1.67
N LEU A 123 -0.54 -12.39 -1.25
CA LEU A 123 -1.60 -11.45 -0.96
C LEU A 123 -1.63 -11.11 0.53
N TYR A 124 -1.58 -9.82 0.83
CA TYR A 124 -1.89 -9.29 2.15
C TYR A 124 -3.18 -8.47 2.10
N ASN A 125 -4.00 -8.61 3.12
CA ASN A 125 -5.19 -7.81 3.31
C ASN A 125 -5.04 -6.89 4.54
N ASN A 126 -5.59 -5.68 4.47
CA ASN A 126 -5.43 -4.73 5.56
C ASN A 126 -6.23 -5.11 6.82
N TYR A 127 -7.28 -5.92 6.70
CA TYR A 127 -8.03 -6.38 7.87
C TYR A 127 -7.14 -7.18 8.82
N LYS A 128 -6.52 -8.24 8.34
CA LYS A 128 -5.67 -9.11 9.15
C LYS A 128 -4.37 -8.45 9.57
N TYR A 129 -3.68 -7.86 8.58
CA TYR A 129 -2.29 -7.43 8.72
C TYR A 129 -2.12 -5.98 9.20
N SER A 130 -3.23 -5.24 9.41
CA SER A 130 -3.22 -3.89 9.95
C SER A 130 -4.30 -3.69 11.00
N ILE A 131 -5.58 -3.85 10.64
CA ILE A 131 -6.73 -3.57 11.52
C ILE A 131 -6.75 -4.47 12.75
N ALA A 132 -6.72 -5.80 12.57
CA ALA A 132 -6.73 -6.76 13.67
C ALA A 132 -5.49 -6.64 14.57
N ALA A 133 -4.38 -6.18 14.01
CA ALA A 133 -3.14 -5.91 14.74
C ALA A 133 -3.10 -4.49 15.36
N LYS A 134 -4.09 -3.64 15.08
CA LYS A 134 -4.16 -2.22 15.49
C LYS A 134 -2.96 -1.38 15.01
N ASN A 135 -2.47 -1.68 13.82
CA ASN A 135 -1.36 -0.99 13.16
C ASN A 135 -1.89 -0.02 12.09
N TYR A 136 -2.72 0.90 12.49
CA TYR A 136 -3.25 1.96 11.64
C TYR A 136 -3.48 3.23 12.45
N GLU A 137 -3.52 4.34 11.75
CA GLU A 137 -3.81 5.66 12.31
C GLU A 137 -4.87 6.35 11.46
N ILE A 138 -5.70 7.16 12.08
CA ILE A 138 -6.73 7.93 11.38
C ILE A 138 -6.49 9.41 11.62
N GLU A 139 -6.53 10.18 10.54
CA GLU A 139 -6.51 11.63 10.56
C GLU A 139 -7.86 12.14 10.07
N GLN A 140 -8.44 13.10 10.74
CA GLN A 140 -9.66 13.77 10.32
C GLN A 140 -9.39 15.25 10.14
N GLY A 141 -9.62 15.73 8.92
CA GLY A 141 -9.71 17.15 8.58
C GLY A 141 -11.15 17.64 8.55
N THR A 142 -11.35 18.85 8.09
CA THR A 142 -12.71 19.43 7.92
C THR A 142 -13.45 18.82 6.74
N ASP A 143 -12.75 18.40 5.70
CA ASP A 143 -13.28 17.92 4.42
C ASP A 143 -12.74 16.54 4.01
N PHE A 144 -11.90 15.91 4.85
CA PHE A 144 -11.36 14.59 4.56
C PHE A 144 -11.25 13.71 5.81
N ILE A 145 -11.24 12.40 5.58
CA ILE A 145 -10.77 11.39 6.52
C ILE A 145 -9.66 10.62 5.81
N LYS A 146 -8.52 10.47 6.48
CA LYS A 146 -7.36 9.74 5.97
C LYS A 146 -7.00 8.62 6.92
N VAL A 147 -6.85 7.43 6.38
CA VAL A 147 -6.43 6.25 7.15
C VAL A 147 -5.05 5.82 6.66
N HIS A 148 -4.10 5.80 7.57
CA HIS A 148 -2.74 5.30 7.36
C HIS A 148 -2.67 3.86 7.84
N TYR A 149 -2.41 2.94 6.95
CA TYR A 149 -2.26 1.53 7.26
C TYR A 149 -0.80 1.13 7.24
N SER A 150 -0.37 0.38 8.26
CA SER A 150 0.85 -0.40 8.23
C SER A 150 0.46 -1.88 8.08
N VAL A 151 0.49 -2.36 6.82
CA VAL A 151 0.01 -3.70 6.46
C VAL A 151 1.18 -4.67 6.46
N GLY A 152 1.24 -5.56 7.44
CA GLY A 152 2.31 -6.54 7.53
C GLY A 152 2.39 -7.23 8.88
N GLU A 153 3.27 -8.22 8.95
CA GLU A 153 3.57 -8.85 10.22
C GLU A 153 4.64 -8.02 10.95
N MET A 154 4.20 -7.09 11.80
CA MET A 154 5.10 -6.30 12.62
C MET A 154 5.94 -7.23 13.50
N GLU A 155 7.24 -7.01 13.52
CA GLU A 155 8.08 -7.61 14.54
C GLU A 155 7.69 -7.01 15.90
N LYS A 156 7.38 -7.89 16.85
CA LYS A 156 7.19 -7.43 18.22
C LYS A 156 8.52 -6.90 18.73
N GLU A 157 8.56 -5.64 19.02
CA GLU A 157 9.71 -5.10 19.74
C GLU A 157 9.68 -5.64 21.16
N PHE A 158 10.80 -6.24 21.57
CA PHE A 158 11.08 -6.64 22.93
C PHE A 158 12.19 -5.74 23.46
N MET A 159 12.08 -5.28 24.67
CA MET A 159 13.09 -4.45 25.32
C MET A 159 14.30 -5.32 25.76
N ILE A 160 14.98 -5.89 24.76
CA ILE A 160 16.20 -6.73 24.92
C ILE A 160 17.27 -6.24 23.95
N PRO A 161 18.54 -6.27 24.31
CA PRO A 161 19.60 -5.89 23.38
C PRO A 161 19.68 -6.88 22.21
N LYS A 162 19.63 -6.38 20.97
CA LYS A 162 19.98 -7.20 19.79
C LYS A 162 21.48 -7.42 19.72
N VAL A 163 22.24 -6.39 20.03
CA VAL A 163 23.70 -6.39 20.17
C VAL A 163 24.06 -5.76 21.50
N ILE A 164 25.00 -6.34 22.22
CA ILE A 164 25.48 -5.82 23.50
C ILE A 164 26.96 -6.18 23.68
N THR A 165 27.75 -5.28 24.26
CA THR A 165 29.16 -5.56 24.54
C THR A 165 29.33 -6.62 25.64
N GLU A 166 30.45 -7.36 25.62
CA GLU A 166 30.71 -8.41 26.61
C GLU A 166 30.68 -7.86 28.05
N GLU A 167 31.29 -6.70 28.30
CA GLU A 167 31.34 -6.10 29.61
C GLU A 167 29.93 -5.87 30.16
N ARG A 168 29.05 -5.27 29.36
CA ARG A 168 27.66 -5.01 29.76
C ARG A 168 26.84 -6.30 29.89
N MET A 169 27.00 -7.25 28.94
CA MET A 169 26.31 -8.52 29.02
C MET A 169 26.62 -9.25 30.32
N LEU A 170 27.91 -9.33 30.69
CA LEU A 170 28.35 -10.00 31.91
C LEU A 170 27.83 -9.27 33.16
N SER A 171 27.82 -7.94 33.16
CA SER A 171 27.30 -7.17 34.31
C SER A 171 25.82 -7.44 34.58
N PHE A 172 24.98 -7.59 33.54
CA PHE A 172 23.58 -7.99 33.70
C PHE A 172 23.44 -9.46 34.10
N MET A 173 24.22 -10.37 33.49
CA MET A 173 24.19 -11.80 33.83
C MET A 173 24.58 -12.08 35.29
N GLU A 174 25.46 -11.29 35.89
CA GLU A 174 25.83 -11.39 37.32
C GLU A 174 24.65 -11.07 38.24
N GLN A 175 23.68 -10.29 37.79
CA GLN A 175 22.47 -9.92 38.54
C GLN A 175 21.36 -11.00 38.38
N MET A 176 21.49 -11.91 37.42
CA MET A 176 20.49 -12.92 37.10
C MET A 176 20.70 -14.20 37.93
N SER A 177 19.65 -15.01 38.04
CA SER A 177 19.81 -16.38 38.52
C SER A 177 20.70 -17.19 37.57
N LYS A 178 21.35 -18.26 38.07
CA LYS A 178 22.19 -19.12 37.23
C LYS A 178 21.44 -19.70 36.02
N THR A 179 20.14 -20.01 36.19
CA THR A 179 19.29 -20.56 35.14
C THR A 179 18.98 -19.51 34.08
N ASP A 180 18.66 -18.28 34.50
CA ASP A 180 18.32 -17.19 33.58
C ASP A 180 19.56 -16.73 32.82
N ALA A 181 20.70 -16.60 33.49
CA ALA A 181 21.97 -16.31 32.84
C ALA A 181 22.36 -17.37 31.80
N SER A 182 22.10 -18.67 32.07
CA SER A 182 22.32 -19.74 31.08
C SER A 182 21.39 -19.58 29.87
N ASN A 183 20.11 -19.28 30.10
CA ASN A 183 19.13 -19.07 29.02
C ASN A 183 19.52 -17.86 28.15
N VAL A 184 20.01 -16.79 28.77
CA VAL A 184 20.55 -15.61 28.06
C VAL A 184 21.75 -16.01 27.22
N GLY A 185 22.75 -16.70 27.81
CA GLY A 185 23.95 -17.15 27.09
C GLY A 185 23.63 -18.04 25.88
N ASP A 186 22.64 -18.94 26.02
CA ASP A 186 22.20 -19.81 24.92
C ASP A 186 21.46 -19.07 23.80
N SER A 187 20.83 -17.93 24.14
CA SER A 187 20.07 -17.13 23.20
C SER A 187 20.93 -16.18 22.37
N TYR A 188 22.14 -15.91 22.80
CA TYR A 188 23.07 -15.02 22.12
C TYR A 188 24.25 -15.79 21.49
N LYS A 189 24.86 -15.19 20.48
CA LYS A 189 26.11 -15.64 19.88
C LYS A 189 27.20 -14.62 20.20
N LYS A 190 28.27 -15.08 20.84
CA LYS A 190 29.45 -14.28 21.10
C LYS A 190 30.29 -14.15 19.84
N TYR A 191 30.71 -12.94 19.51
CA TYR A 191 31.66 -12.61 18.48
C TYR A 191 32.91 -11.94 19.09
N ASP A 192 34.06 -12.46 18.77
CA ASP A 192 35.38 -11.90 19.07
C ASP A 192 36.13 -11.79 17.75
N ILE A 193 36.51 -10.59 17.36
CA ILE A 193 37.18 -10.31 16.07
C ILE A 193 38.48 -11.09 15.90
N ASN A 194 39.13 -11.46 17.02
CA ASN A 194 40.38 -12.23 17.04
C ASN A 194 40.14 -13.76 17.02
N ASN A 195 38.89 -14.20 17.19
CA ASN A 195 38.53 -15.61 17.29
C ASN A 195 37.20 -15.92 16.62
N LEU A 196 37.04 -15.51 15.36
CA LEU A 196 35.86 -15.78 14.55
C LEU A 196 35.76 -17.26 14.14
N GLY A 197 34.53 -17.74 14.02
CA GLY A 197 34.23 -19.08 13.53
C GLY A 197 34.55 -19.22 12.03
N LYS A 198 34.80 -20.47 11.56
CA LYS A 198 35.12 -20.74 10.14
C LYS A 198 34.08 -20.29 9.11
N LYS A 199 32.83 -20.04 9.55
CA LYS A 199 31.71 -19.60 8.70
C LYS A 199 31.43 -18.11 8.84
N ASP A 200 32.10 -17.41 9.75
CA ASP A 200 31.83 -16.00 10.01
C ASP A 200 32.67 -15.16 9.04
N ASN A 201 32.01 -14.24 8.34
CA ASN A 201 32.65 -13.29 7.44
C ASN A 201 33.05 -12.04 8.23
N ARG A 202 34.35 -11.78 8.32
CA ARG A 202 34.89 -10.67 9.10
C ARG A 202 34.44 -9.31 8.57
N GLU A 203 34.46 -9.12 7.25
CA GLU A 203 34.13 -7.84 6.62
C GLU A 203 32.65 -7.50 6.86
N GLU A 204 31.77 -8.46 6.62
CA GLU A 204 30.34 -8.35 6.83
C GLU A 204 29.99 -8.08 8.32
N LEU A 205 30.67 -8.78 9.25
CA LEU A 205 30.44 -8.55 10.68
C LEU A 205 30.88 -7.17 11.14
N LEU A 206 31.97 -6.63 10.59
CA LEU A 206 32.45 -5.28 10.91
C LEU A 206 31.56 -4.19 10.30
N GLU A 207 30.96 -4.45 9.15
CA GLU A 207 29.97 -3.57 8.54
C GLU A 207 28.67 -3.54 9.36
N GLN A 208 28.20 -4.70 9.79
CA GLN A 208 26.98 -4.81 10.62
C GLN A 208 27.19 -4.33 12.05
N TYR A 209 28.34 -4.59 12.64
CA TYR A 209 28.68 -4.31 14.04
C TYR A 209 30.05 -3.65 14.15
N PRO A 210 30.18 -2.34 13.85
CA PRO A 210 31.49 -1.66 13.91
C PRO A 210 32.18 -1.73 15.27
N VAL A 211 31.41 -1.79 16.36
CA VAL A 211 31.93 -1.94 17.72
C VAL A 211 32.78 -3.21 17.92
N LEU A 212 32.57 -4.24 17.08
CA LEU A 212 33.33 -5.49 17.09
C LEU A 212 34.81 -5.28 16.76
N GLU A 213 35.20 -4.16 16.14
CA GLU A 213 36.59 -3.85 15.90
C GLU A 213 37.40 -3.69 17.21
N THR A 214 36.78 -3.18 18.25
CA THR A 214 37.41 -2.85 19.53
C THR A 214 36.95 -3.70 20.70
N GLU A 215 35.73 -4.25 20.62
CA GLU A 215 35.08 -4.93 21.74
C GLU A 215 34.52 -6.30 21.31
N VAL A 216 34.46 -7.21 22.25
CA VAL A 216 33.73 -8.48 22.08
C VAL A 216 32.25 -8.22 22.29
N ILE A 217 31.42 -8.77 21.42
CA ILE A 217 29.96 -8.55 21.46
C ILE A 217 29.16 -9.85 21.57
N TYR A 218 27.97 -9.71 22.08
CA TYR A 218 26.92 -10.74 22.04
C TYR A 218 25.80 -10.27 21.14
N VAL A 219 25.43 -11.10 20.17
CA VAL A 219 24.38 -10.84 19.19
C VAL A 219 23.24 -11.84 19.39
N LEU A 220 22.01 -11.34 19.48
CA LEU A 220 20.82 -12.20 19.62
C LEU A 220 20.68 -13.11 18.39
N ARG A 221 20.50 -14.42 18.60
CA ARG A 221 20.39 -15.40 17.52
C ARG A 221 19.10 -15.22 16.75
N ASN A 222 19.15 -15.27 15.43
CA ASN A 222 17.99 -15.14 14.52
C ASN A 222 16.88 -16.19 14.73
N GLY A 223 17.08 -17.27 15.44
CA GLY A 223 16.08 -18.33 15.67
C GLY A 223 15.36 -18.26 17.01
N VAL A 224 15.60 -17.22 17.81
CA VAL A 224 14.98 -17.08 19.13
C VAL A 224 13.49 -16.72 18.98
N LYS A 225 12.61 -17.62 19.44
CA LYS A 225 11.15 -17.44 19.34
C LYS A 225 10.65 -16.36 20.30
N ASP A 226 9.51 -15.73 19.96
CA ASP A 226 8.89 -14.66 20.75
C ASP A 226 8.64 -15.04 22.22
N ASN A 227 8.25 -16.28 22.49
CA ASN A 227 8.09 -16.75 23.87
C ASN A 227 9.40 -16.72 24.68
N MET A 228 10.54 -16.94 24.00
CA MET A 228 11.85 -16.81 24.65
C MET A 228 12.26 -15.35 24.74
N LYS A 229 12.04 -14.54 23.69
CA LYS A 229 12.31 -13.11 23.73
C LYS A 229 11.56 -12.42 24.87
N LYS A 230 10.27 -12.80 25.11
CA LYS A 230 9.52 -12.31 26.27
C LYS A 230 10.11 -12.71 27.61
N LYS A 231 10.71 -13.91 27.71
CA LYS A 231 11.41 -14.33 28.94
C LYS A 231 12.71 -13.55 29.11
N LEU A 232 13.47 -13.38 28.01
CA LEU A 232 14.69 -12.58 28.03
C LEU A 232 14.41 -11.14 28.45
N GLU A 233 13.33 -10.53 27.96
CA GLU A 233 12.89 -9.21 28.37
C GLU A 233 12.67 -9.13 29.89
N GLN A 234 12.00 -10.14 30.47
CA GLN A 234 11.84 -10.20 31.92
C GLN A 234 13.18 -10.38 32.63
N TYR A 235 14.07 -11.24 32.15
CA TYR A 235 15.39 -11.46 32.77
C TYR A 235 16.26 -10.20 32.75
N PHE A 236 16.26 -9.46 31.64
CA PHE A 236 16.99 -8.21 31.54
C PHE A 236 16.37 -7.11 32.40
N ALA A 237 15.04 -7.01 32.45
CA ALA A 237 14.33 -6.06 33.31
C ALA A 237 14.61 -6.33 34.82
N ASP A 238 14.56 -7.61 35.24
CA ASP A 238 14.85 -8.01 36.63
C ASP A 238 16.33 -7.74 36.99
N ALA A 239 17.24 -7.77 36.00
CA ALA A 239 18.64 -7.42 36.16
C ALA A 239 18.92 -5.89 36.06
N GLY A 240 17.86 -5.07 35.93
CA GLY A 240 17.97 -3.61 35.91
C GLY A 240 18.24 -2.99 34.53
N TYR A 241 18.00 -3.71 33.45
CA TYR A 241 18.10 -3.18 32.08
C TYR A 241 16.97 -2.17 31.84
N THR A 242 17.32 -0.99 31.39
CA THR A 242 16.41 0.16 31.25
C THR A 242 16.13 0.51 29.78
N ALA A 243 15.17 1.40 29.53
CA ALA A 243 14.92 1.95 28.20
C ALA A 243 16.12 2.76 27.65
N GLU A 244 16.93 3.37 28.53
CA GLU A 244 18.15 4.09 28.14
C GLU A 244 19.22 3.09 27.69
N ASP A 245 19.37 1.96 28.39
CA ASP A 245 20.26 0.87 27.98
C ASP A 245 19.85 0.31 26.61
N TYR A 246 18.56 0.08 26.42
CA TYR A 246 18.03 -0.39 25.14
C TYR A 246 18.32 0.58 23.99
N ALA A 247 18.11 1.88 24.20
CA ALA A 247 18.41 2.90 23.18
C ALA A 247 19.90 2.92 22.83
N SER A 248 20.78 2.83 23.83
CA SER A 248 22.22 2.78 23.64
C SER A 248 22.68 1.53 22.91
N ASP A 249 22.14 0.35 23.24
CA ASP A 249 22.51 -0.90 22.59
C ASP A 249 21.95 -1.01 21.15
N LYS A 250 20.84 -0.34 20.88
CA LYS A 250 20.26 -0.27 19.52
C LYS A 250 21.20 0.43 18.53
N GLU A 251 21.98 1.39 18.98
CA GLU A 251 22.97 2.10 18.14
C GLU A 251 24.16 1.21 17.74
N LEU A 252 24.37 0.08 18.42
CA LEU A 252 25.46 -0.85 18.10
C LEU A 252 25.14 -1.77 16.92
N ASP A 253 23.86 -1.89 16.55
CA ASP A 253 23.38 -2.74 15.47
C ASP A 253 23.11 -1.89 14.23
N LEU A 254 24.07 -1.87 13.31
CA LEU A 254 23.93 -1.27 11.98
C LEU A 254 23.47 -2.30 10.93
N SER A 255 23.24 -3.55 11.33
CA SER A 255 22.64 -4.51 10.41
C SER A 255 21.25 -4.02 10.02
N GLU A 256 21.08 -3.68 8.78
CA GLU A 256 19.72 -3.66 8.22
C GLU A 256 19.13 -5.02 8.52
N SER A 257 18.01 -5.06 9.23
CA SER A 257 17.46 -6.32 9.69
C SER A 257 17.08 -7.18 8.47
N SER A 258 18.02 -7.99 8.00
CA SER A 258 17.88 -8.91 6.87
C SER A 258 16.79 -9.97 7.09
N SER A 259 16.20 -10.01 8.26
CA SER A 259 15.06 -10.88 8.62
C SER A 259 13.74 -10.12 8.69
N SER A 260 13.67 -8.91 8.13
CA SER A 260 12.46 -8.13 8.22
C SER A 260 11.36 -8.71 7.36
N LYS A 261 10.26 -8.99 7.99
CA LYS A 261 9.01 -9.38 7.33
C LYS A 261 8.51 -8.24 6.42
N PRO A 262 7.73 -8.57 5.36
CA PRO A 262 7.15 -7.55 4.51
C PRO A 262 6.18 -6.67 5.31
N VAL A 263 6.36 -5.35 5.21
CA VAL A 263 5.49 -4.32 5.77
C VAL A 263 5.30 -3.24 4.72
N PHE A 264 4.06 -2.82 4.54
CA PHE A 264 3.65 -1.80 3.56
C PHE A 264 2.93 -0.68 4.30
N ASN A 265 3.47 0.53 4.22
CA ASN A 265 2.78 1.71 4.66
C ASN A 265 2.01 2.29 3.48
N ILE A 266 0.72 2.49 3.64
CA ILE A 266 -0.17 2.97 2.59
C ILE A 266 -1.32 3.76 3.20
N SER A 267 -1.68 4.87 2.57
CA SER A 267 -2.78 5.73 3.02
C SER A 267 -3.95 5.67 2.08
N VAL A 268 -5.16 5.78 2.62
CA VAL A 268 -6.39 6.01 1.85
C VAL A 268 -7.06 7.27 2.35
N VAL A 269 -7.40 8.16 1.42
CA VAL A 269 -8.04 9.43 1.72
C VAL A 269 -9.45 9.44 1.14
N TYR A 270 -10.41 9.83 1.95
CA TYR A 270 -11.82 9.96 1.60
C TYR A 270 -12.24 11.42 1.67
N ARG A 271 -12.89 11.93 0.61
CA ARG A 271 -13.49 13.27 0.53
C ARG A 271 -14.87 13.21 -0.09
N LEU A 272 -15.68 14.24 0.16
CA LEU A 272 -16.96 14.39 -0.50
C LEU A 272 -16.91 15.60 -1.43
N GLU A 273 -17.25 15.39 -2.70
CA GLU A 273 -17.37 16.44 -3.71
C GLU A 273 -18.78 16.42 -4.34
N GLY A 274 -19.62 17.39 -4.00
CA GLY A 274 -21.00 17.41 -4.50
C GLY A 274 -21.78 16.16 -4.10
N GLN A 275 -22.09 15.29 -5.06
CA GLN A 275 -22.78 14.02 -4.83
C GLN A 275 -21.85 12.81 -4.80
N ASP A 276 -20.55 13.04 -4.95
CA ASP A 276 -19.57 11.99 -5.16
C ASP A 276 -18.72 11.75 -3.92
N LEU A 277 -18.32 10.51 -3.73
CA LEU A 277 -17.24 10.11 -2.83
C LEU A 277 -15.94 10.01 -3.64
N LEU A 278 -14.98 10.84 -3.32
CA LEU A 278 -13.61 10.75 -3.86
C LEU A 278 -12.75 9.89 -2.94
N VAL A 279 -12.17 8.84 -3.51
CA VAL A 279 -11.25 7.94 -2.81
C VAL A 279 -9.89 7.99 -3.49
N SER A 280 -8.85 8.34 -2.75
CA SER A 280 -7.50 8.43 -3.30
C SER A 280 -6.47 7.69 -2.44
N VAL A 281 -5.44 7.15 -3.12
CA VAL A 281 -4.27 6.54 -2.52
C VAL A 281 -3.05 7.35 -2.97
N PRO A 282 -2.49 8.21 -2.08
CA PRO A 282 -1.31 9.00 -2.42
C PRO A 282 -0.10 8.11 -2.67
N MET A 283 0.38 8.07 -3.91
CA MET A 283 1.48 7.18 -4.31
C MET A 283 2.81 7.52 -3.62
N ASN A 284 3.03 8.80 -3.33
CA ASN A 284 4.20 9.29 -2.61
C ASN A 284 4.22 8.93 -1.11
N GLU A 285 3.15 8.36 -0.60
CA GLU A 285 3.03 7.88 0.78
C GLU A 285 3.09 6.34 0.87
N ILE A 286 3.29 5.66 -0.25
CA ILE A 286 3.47 4.21 -0.26
C ILE A 286 4.94 3.91 0.04
N GLU A 287 5.17 3.20 1.14
CA GLU A 287 6.50 2.77 1.55
C GLU A 287 6.53 1.26 1.72
N TYR A 288 7.55 0.62 1.19
CA TYR A 288 7.82 -0.79 1.35
C TYR A 288 9.32 -1.08 1.24
N LYS A 289 9.74 -2.27 1.65
CA LYS A 289 11.13 -2.69 1.54
C LYS A 289 11.42 -3.22 0.15
N GLU A 290 12.58 -2.91 -0.40
CA GLU A 290 13.03 -3.36 -1.72
C GLU A 290 12.95 -4.89 -1.90
N ASP A 291 13.23 -5.66 -0.84
CA ASP A 291 13.11 -7.12 -0.86
C ASP A 291 11.69 -7.65 -1.08
N TYR A 292 10.67 -6.81 -0.91
CA TYR A 292 9.25 -7.14 -1.03
C TYR A 292 8.51 -6.13 -1.88
N PRO A 293 8.83 -6.02 -3.17
CA PRO A 293 8.22 -5.02 -4.04
C PRO A 293 6.71 -5.23 -4.14
N LEU A 294 5.97 -4.13 -4.04
CA LEU A 294 4.53 -4.10 -4.17
C LEU A 294 4.15 -4.21 -5.65
N ILE A 295 3.40 -5.26 -5.98
CA ILE A 295 2.97 -5.57 -7.35
C ILE A 295 1.65 -4.88 -7.67
N THR A 296 0.63 -5.10 -6.82
CA THR A 296 -0.70 -4.54 -7.04
C THR A 296 -1.33 -4.02 -5.76
N VAL A 297 -2.18 -3.00 -5.94
CA VAL A 297 -3.08 -2.48 -4.91
C VAL A 297 -4.50 -2.54 -5.42
N ASN A 298 -5.35 -3.33 -4.77
CA ASN A 298 -6.78 -3.35 -5.02
C ASN A 298 -7.47 -2.48 -3.97
N VAL A 299 -8.12 -1.41 -4.43
CA VAL A 299 -8.77 -0.42 -3.58
C VAL A 299 -10.27 -0.72 -3.53
N LEU A 300 -10.81 -0.80 -2.32
CA LEU A 300 -12.23 -1.06 -2.04
C LEU A 300 -12.78 -2.27 -2.82
N PRO A 301 -12.18 -3.46 -2.66
CA PRO A 301 -12.47 -4.63 -3.51
C PRO A 301 -13.95 -5.04 -3.48
N TYR A 302 -14.66 -4.74 -2.41
CA TYR A 302 -16.04 -5.19 -2.19
C TYR A 302 -17.04 -4.04 -1.99
N PHE A 303 -16.68 -2.81 -2.37
CA PHE A 303 -17.56 -1.67 -2.21
C PHE A 303 -18.86 -1.85 -3.01
N GLY A 304 -19.97 -1.80 -2.31
CA GLY A 304 -21.30 -1.99 -2.87
C GLY A 304 -21.63 -3.42 -3.32
N ALA A 305 -20.82 -4.43 -2.94
CA ALA A 305 -21.03 -5.81 -3.33
C ALA A 305 -22.48 -6.28 -3.15
N GLY A 306 -22.98 -7.01 -4.15
CA GLY A 306 -24.34 -7.55 -4.14
C GLY A 306 -24.38 -9.00 -3.62
N THR A 307 -25.43 -9.34 -2.89
CA THR A 307 -25.63 -10.66 -2.28
C THR A 307 -26.31 -11.66 -3.23
N THR A 308 -26.39 -12.92 -2.82
CA THR A 308 -27.12 -13.97 -3.54
C THR A 308 -28.65 -13.72 -3.63
N ASN A 309 -29.19 -12.88 -2.76
CA ASN A 309 -30.61 -12.57 -2.69
C ASN A 309 -31.00 -11.29 -3.44
N GLU A 310 -30.01 -10.58 -3.97
CA GLU A 310 -30.21 -9.34 -4.71
C GLU A 310 -30.24 -9.59 -6.22
N GLU A 311 -31.12 -8.86 -6.92
CA GLU A 311 -31.10 -8.76 -8.37
C GLU A 311 -30.26 -7.54 -8.78
N GLY A 312 -29.40 -7.72 -9.78
CA GLY A 312 -28.54 -6.65 -10.23
C GLY A 312 -27.52 -7.11 -11.27
N TYR A 313 -26.60 -6.21 -11.57
CA TYR A 313 -25.49 -6.48 -12.49
C TYR A 313 -24.27 -5.64 -12.13
N LEU A 314 -23.13 -6.15 -12.56
CA LEU A 314 -21.85 -5.42 -12.57
C LEU A 314 -21.68 -4.80 -13.96
N LEU A 315 -21.26 -3.54 -14.01
CA LEU A 315 -20.84 -2.87 -15.25
C LEU A 315 -19.31 -2.97 -15.35
N VAL A 316 -18.83 -3.51 -16.44
CA VAL A 316 -17.40 -3.62 -16.76
C VAL A 316 -17.09 -2.92 -18.07
N PRO A 317 -15.87 -2.35 -18.25
CA PRO A 317 -15.55 -1.50 -19.40
C PRO A 317 -15.25 -2.27 -20.69
N GLU A 318 -15.61 -3.54 -20.80
CA GLU A 318 -15.36 -4.37 -22.00
C GLU A 318 -16.02 -3.77 -23.23
N GLY A 319 -15.24 -3.42 -24.25
CA GLY A 319 -15.71 -2.67 -25.41
C GLY A 319 -16.24 -1.29 -25.02
N GLY A 320 -17.46 -0.99 -25.38
CA GLY A 320 -18.19 0.23 -25.00
C GLY A 320 -18.93 0.11 -23.66
N GLY A 321 -18.69 -0.96 -22.91
CA GLY A 321 -19.37 -1.33 -21.68
C GLY A 321 -20.17 -2.62 -21.82
N SER A 322 -19.99 -3.53 -20.85
CA SER A 322 -20.70 -4.81 -20.77
C SER A 322 -21.25 -5.02 -19.37
N ILE A 323 -22.25 -5.86 -19.24
CA ILE A 323 -22.85 -6.20 -17.95
C ILE A 323 -22.64 -7.67 -17.60
N ILE A 324 -22.42 -7.93 -16.32
CA ILE A 324 -22.36 -9.26 -15.73
C ILE A 324 -23.51 -9.34 -14.73
N ASN A 325 -24.54 -10.14 -15.05
CA ASN A 325 -25.67 -10.28 -14.13
C ASN A 325 -25.26 -11.01 -12.86
N PHE A 326 -25.80 -10.57 -11.74
CA PHE A 326 -25.64 -11.23 -10.45
C PHE A 326 -26.10 -12.69 -10.52
N ASN A 327 -25.48 -13.53 -9.72
CA ASN A 327 -25.92 -14.90 -9.47
C ASN A 327 -26.15 -15.72 -10.74
N ASN A 328 -25.41 -15.43 -11.84
CA ASN A 328 -25.62 -16.05 -13.15
C ASN A 328 -25.13 -17.51 -13.23
N GLY A 329 -24.53 -18.05 -12.16
CA GLY A 329 -24.11 -19.44 -12.03
C GLY A 329 -22.90 -19.86 -12.88
N LYS A 330 -22.22 -18.94 -13.57
CA LYS A 330 -21.06 -19.23 -14.43
C LYS A 330 -19.74 -19.34 -13.63
N THR A 331 -19.79 -20.00 -12.48
CA THR A 331 -18.65 -20.12 -11.56
C THR A 331 -17.48 -20.95 -12.10
N ALA A 332 -17.72 -21.77 -13.13
CA ALA A 332 -16.67 -22.54 -13.81
C ALA A 332 -15.83 -21.69 -14.79
N GLN A 333 -16.29 -20.52 -15.18
CA GLN A 333 -15.53 -19.58 -16.00
C GLN A 333 -14.58 -18.76 -15.13
N SER A 334 -13.51 -18.23 -15.69
CA SER A 334 -12.63 -17.28 -14.97
C SER A 334 -13.40 -16.03 -14.56
N SER A 335 -13.00 -15.40 -13.47
CA SER A 335 -13.40 -14.02 -13.12
C SER A 335 -13.03 -13.07 -14.26
N TYR A 336 -13.76 -11.96 -14.36
CA TYR A 336 -13.41 -10.92 -15.31
C TYR A 336 -12.19 -10.14 -14.81
N TYR A 337 -11.24 -9.93 -15.69
CA TYR A 337 -10.15 -8.97 -15.51
C TYR A 337 -9.85 -8.31 -16.85
N SER A 338 -9.69 -7.00 -16.83
CA SER A 338 -9.23 -6.24 -18.00
C SER A 338 -8.36 -5.07 -17.58
N SER A 339 -7.15 -5.00 -18.13
CA SER A 339 -6.33 -3.79 -18.04
C SER A 339 -6.97 -2.67 -18.84
N LEU A 340 -6.97 -1.46 -18.28
CA LEU A 340 -7.43 -0.25 -18.97
C LEU A 340 -6.41 0.27 -19.98
N TYR A 341 -5.15 0.01 -19.75
CA TYR A 341 -4.06 0.30 -20.68
C TYR A 341 -3.46 -1.02 -21.18
N GLY A 342 -3.36 -1.13 -22.47
CA GLY A 342 -2.80 -2.33 -23.09
C GLY A 342 -1.27 -2.35 -23.01
N TRP A 343 -0.70 -3.39 -23.58
CA TRP A 343 0.75 -3.56 -23.70
C TRP A 343 1.36 -2.42 -24.52
N ASP A 344 2.53 -1.93 -24.11
CA ASP A 344 3.28 -0.95 -24.91
C ASP A 344 3.71 -1.55 -26.25
N MET A 345 3.17 -1.00 -27.32
CA MET A 345 3.45 -1.44 -28.69
C MET A 345 4.89 -1.21 -29.14
N ALA A 346 5.66 -0.39 -28.40
CA ALA A 346 7.07 -0.18 -28.67
C ALA A 346 7.95 -1.34 -28.18
N GLN A 347 7.42 -2.20 -27.31
CA GLN A 347 8.16 -3.37 -26.81
C GLN A 347 7.97 -4.57 -27.76
N GLY A 348 9.08 -5.24 -28.07
CA GLY A 348 9.06 -6.47 -28.84
C GLY A 348 8.38 -7.60 -28.08
N ARG A 349 7.58 -8.42 -28.78
CA ARG A 349 6.92 -9.61 -28.25
C ARG A 349 7.15 -10.80 -29.16
N ASP A 350 7.28 -11.96 -28.55
CA ASP A 350 7.38 -13.23 -29.28
C ASP A 350 6.01 -13.85 -29.60
N TYR A 351 4.92 -13.30 -29.04
CA TYR A 351 3.55 -13.80 -29.23
C TYR A 351 2.52 -12.67 -29.25
N LEU A 352 1.37 -12.97 -29.89
CA LEU A 352 0.23 -12.04 -29.90
C LEU A 352 -0.51 -12.13 -28.56
N VAL A 353 -0.64 -11.01 -27.87
CA VAL A 353 -1.48 -10.88 -26.69
C VAL A 353 -2.89 -10.50 -27.12
N HIS A 354 -3.89 -11.23 -26.65
CA HIS A 354 -5.28 -10.82 -26.80
C HIS A 354 -5.55 -9.68 -25.82
N GLU A 355 -5.55 -8.46 -26.34
CA GLU A 355 -5.91 -7.28 -25.55
C GLU A 355 -7.43 -7.12 -25.56
N THR A 356 -7.98 -6.87 -24.37
CA THR A 356 -9.37 -6.45 -24.26
C THR A 356 -9.51 -5.03 -24.80
N ARG A 357 -10.59 -4.78 -25.53
CA ARG A 357 -10.87 -3.44 -26.05
C ARG A 357 -11.63 -2.66 -25.01
N VAL A 358 -10.90 -1.96 -24.17
CA VAL A 358 -11.45 -1.09 -23.13
C VAL A 358 -11.30 0.36 -23.59
N TYR A 359 -12.41 1.12 -23.55
CA TYR A 359 -12.41 2.51 -24.00
C TYR A 359 -12.53 3.53 -22.86
N TYR A 360 -13.01 3.10 -21.70
CA TYR A 360 -13.33 4.00 -20.60
C TYR A 360 -12.78 3.47 -19.27
N GLY A 361 -12.15 4.34 -18.49
CA GLY A 361 -11.69 4.06 -17.14
C GLY A 361 -12.84 4.12 -16.12
N LEU A 362 -13.86 3.27 -16.30
CA LEU A 362 -15.02 3.25 -15.43
C LEU A 362 -15.54 1.83 -15.22
N PHE A 363 -16.21 1.63 -14.10
CA PHE A 363 -16.94 0.42 -13.75
C PHE A 363 -18.12 0.76 -12.85
N GLY A 364 -18.98 -0.17 -12.56
CA GLY A 364 -20.12 0.13 -11.70
C GLY A 364 -20.88 -1.10 -11.25
N ILE A 365 -21.82 -0.86 -10.38
CA ILE A 365 -22.72 -1.87 -9.84
C ILE A 365 -24.13 -1.32 -9.74
N SER A 366 -25.10 -2.12 -10.16
CA SER A 366 -26.52 -1.79 -10.04
C SER A 366 -27.23 -2.89 -9.27
N LYS A 367 -28.01 -2.51 -8.27
CA LYS A 367 -28.82 -3.44 -7.48
C LYS A 367 -30.15 -2.78 -7.09
N GLY A 368 -31.23 -3.51 -7.32
CA GLY A 368 -32.57 -2.96 -7.19
C GLY A 368 -32.75 -1.70 -8.04
N ASP A 369 -33.20 -0.62 -7.41
CA ASP A 369 -33.46 0.68 -8.06
C ASP A 369 -32.26 1.64 -7.95
N SER A 370 -31.10 1.17 -7.45
CA SER A 370 -29.93 2.00 -7.18
C SER A 370 -28.72 1.54 -7.96
N SER A 371 -27.92 2.51 -8.41
CA SER A 371 -26.70 2.25 -9.16
C SER A 371 -25.56 3.14 -8.66
N MET A 372 -24.36 2.59 -8.65
CA MET A 372 -23.12 3.29 -8.38
C MET A 372 -22.20 3.19 -9.60
N LEU A 373 -21.67 4.31 -10.05
CA LEU A 373 -20.69 4.40 -11.10
C LEU A 373 -19.37 4.89 -10.49
N CYS A 374 -18.29 4.14 -10.75
CA CYS A 374 -16.95 4.52 -10.35
C CYS A 374 -16.16 4.95 -11.58
N MET A 375 -15.50 6.10 -11.49
CA MET A 375 -14.62 6.64 -12.53
C MET A 375 -13.20 6.71 -11.98
N LEU A 376 -12.23 6.29 -12.79
CA LEU A 376 -10.82 6.40 -12.46
C LEU A 376 -10.29 7.70 -13.04
N GLU A 377 -10.16 8.72 -12.22
CA GLU A 377 -9.72 10.06 -12.64
C GLU A 377 -8.22 10.13 -12.77
N ASP A 378 -7.49 9.43 -11.88
CA ASP A 378 -6.04 9.37 -11.91
C ASP A 378 -5.55 7.91 -11.79
N GLY A 379 -4.35 7.63 -12.28
CA GLY A 379 -3.76 6.29 -12.27
C GLY A 379 -4.42 5.26 -13.20
N ALA A 380 -5.36 5.65 -14.07
CA ALA A 380 -6.10 4.73 -14.95
C ALA A 380 -5.19 3.93 -15.87
N SER A 381 -4.04 4.46 -16.29
CA SER A 381 -3.06 3.76 -17.13
C SER A 381 -2.40 2.55 -16.43
N TYR A 382 -2.44 2.50 -15.11
CA TYR A 382 -1.91 1.40 -14.29
C TYR A 382 -3.02 0.49 -13.75
N ALA A 383 -4.26 0.79 -14.07
CA ALA A 383 -5.40 0.10 -13.51
C ALA A 383 -5.90 -1.05 -14.40
N GLY A 384 -6.45 -2.05 -13.75
CA GLY A 384 -7.31 -3.05 -14.33
C GLY A 384 -8.60 -3.17 -13.54
N ILE A 385 -9.66 -3.64 -14.18
CA ILE A 385 -10.95 -3.87 -13.53
C ILE A 385 -11.12 -5.35 -13.29
N ASN A 386 -11.35 -5.70 -12.02
CA ASN A 386 -11.73 -7.04 -11.57
C ASN A 386 -13.23 -7.09 -11.35
N ALA A 387 -13.87 -8.17 -11.79
CA ALA A 387 -15.26 -8.46 -11.42
C ALA A 387 -15.46 -9.96 -11.22
N ASP A 388 -16.22 -10.32 -10.21
CA ASP A 388 -16.58 -11.71 -9.95
C ASP A 388 -18.03 -11.83 -9.47
N ILE A 389 -18.54 -13.06 -9.59
CA ILE A 389 -19.91 -13.40 -9.21
C ILE A 389 -19.92 -14.30 -7.98
N SER A 390 -21.05 -14.29 -7.28
CA SER A 390 -21.28 -15.16 -6.16
C SER A 390 -21.11 -16.65 -6.47
N GLY A 391 -20.65 -17.42 -5.48
CA GLY A 391 -20.53 -18.87 -5.53
C GLY A 391 -19.19 -19.38 -6.08
N ARG A 392 -18.21 -18.51 -6.34
CA ARG A 392 -16.84 -18.91 -6.70
C ARG A 392 -15.95 -19.01 -5.46
N ASN A 393 -15.57 -17.90 -4.89
CA ASN A 393 -14.73 -17.80 -3.69
C ASN A 393 -15.51 -17.33 -2.47
N ASN A 394 -16.63 -16.67 -2.70
CA ASN A 394 -17.55 -16.14 -1.69
C ASN A 394 -18.97 -16.02 -2.27
N SER A 395 -19.91 -15.54 -1.47
CA SER A 395 -21.32 -15.40 -1.86
C SER A 395 -21.68 -14.02 -2.40
N TYR A 396 -20.69 -13.23 -2.84
CA TYR A 396 -20.93 -11.86 -3.29
C TYR A 396 -20.59 -11.65 -4.76
N ASN A 397 -21.31 -10.71 -5.38
CA ASN A 397 -21.06 -10.20 -6.72
C ASN A 397 -20.38 -8.83 -6.55
N PHE A 398 -19.19 -8.64 -7.10
CA PHE A 398 -18.40 -7.43 -6.89
C PHE A 398 -17.60 -7.02 -8.12
N VAL A 399 -17.27 -5.73 -8.18
CA VAL A 399 -16.41 -5.13 -9.18
C VAL A 399 -15.54 -4.06 -8.53
N SER A 400 -14.27 -4.01 -8.90
CA SER A 400 -13.31 -3.07 -8.30
C SER A 400 -12.15 -2.77 -9.24
N ALA A 401 -11.42 -1.69 -8.93
CA ALA A 401 -10.17 -1.36 -9.59
C ALA A 401 -8.97 -1.99 -8.86
N ASN A 402 -8.05 -2.54 -9.65
CA ASN A 402 -6.76 -3.05 -9.18
C ASN A 402 -5.64 -2.29 -9.90
N TYR A 403 -4.76 -1.64 -9.16
CA TYR A 403 -3.65 -0.86 -9.69
C TYR A 403 -2.38 -1.70 -9.69
N THR A 404 -1.73 -1.80 -10.85
CA THR A 404 -0.47 -2.52 -11.01
C THR A 404 0.69 -1.54 -10.91
N LEU A 405 1.51 -1.69 -9.88
CA LEU A 405 2.68 -0.85 -9.62
C LEU A 405 3.95 -1.42 -10.23
N LEU A 406 4.00 -2.73 -10.40
CA LEU A 406 5.13 -3.43 -10.99
C LEU A 406 4.64 -4.50 -11.98
N HIS A 407 5.03 -4.35 -13.25
CA HIS A 407 4.73 -5.32 -14.30
C HIS A 407 5.83 -6.37 -14.40
N ARG A 408 5.55 -7.59 -13.98
CA ARG A 408 6.52 -8.71 -14.04
C ARG A 408 6.95 -9.08 -15.45
N GLU A 409 6.07 -8.91 -16.42
CA GLU A 409 6.36 -9.20 -17.82
C GLU A 409 7.38 -8.22 -18.43
N GLN A 410 7.56 -7.07 -17.81
CA GLN A 410 8.48 -6.02 -18.23
C GLN A 410 9.79 -6.01 -17.43
N CYS A 411 9.82 -6.71 -16.29
CA CYS A 411 10.97 -6.75 -15.40
C CYS A 411 11.44 -8.19 -15.24
N ASP A 412 12.72 -8.46 -15.46
CA ASP A 412 13.32 -9.72 -15.02
C ASP A 412 13.19 -9.81 -13.48
N VAL A 413 13.16 -11.04 -12.97
CA VAL A 413 13.12 -11.27 -11.51
C VAL A 413 14.33 -10.62 -10.81
N ALA A 414 15.46 -10.52 -11.50
CA ALA A 414 16.65 -9.81 -11.03
C ALA A 414 16.52 -8.29 -11.10
N ASP A 415 15.71 -7.76 -12.04
CA ASP A 415 15.54 -6.32 -12.27
C ASP A 415 14.28 -5.75 -11.64
N LYS A 416 13.47 -6.57 -10.98
CA LYS A 416 12.21 -6.17 -10.34
C LYS A 416 12.34 -5.05 -9.31
N TYR A 417 13.55 -4.83 -8.82
CA TYR A 417 13.88 -3.77 -7.86
C TYR A 417 14.35 -2.48 -8.50
N ASN A 418 14.52 -2.44 -9.82
CA ASN A 418 15.00 -1.25 -10.52
C ASN A 418 13.92 -0.16 -10.67
N GLY A 419 12.80 -0.31 -9.95
CA GLY A 419 11.85 0.74 -9.66
C GLY A 419 11.38 1.53 -10.88
N GLU A 420 10.52 0.95 -11.69
CA GLU A 420 9.70 1.72 -12.64
C GLU A 420 8.25 1.76 -12.19
#